data_aa11f2c7061143a58e44c505f062b696
#
_entry.id   aa11f2c7061143a58e44c505f062b696
#
_cell.length_a   1.000
_cell.length_b   1.000
_cell.length_c   1.000
_cell.angle_alpha   90.00
_cell.angle_beta   90.00
_cell.angle_gamma   90.00
#
_symmetry.space_group_name_H-M   'P 1'
#
loop_
_entity.id
_entity.type
_entity.pdbx_description
1 polymer ?
#
loop_
_entity_poly.entity_id
_entity_poly.type
_entity_poly.pdbx_seq_one_letter_code
_entity_poly.pdbx_strand_id
1 'polypeptide(L)'
;RNKGDRKKPKRNFFSDEAIEKLEEIFFDQSFDYQLRWHKAGLEHRIRHILKSRQIGATFYFARESLLRALKTGQNQIFLSASKTQAYVFRKYIIAFARLVDVDLSGDPIVIGNNGAELIFLGTNSNTAQSHNGDLYVDEIFWIPNFQKLRKVASGMASQSHLRTTYFSTPSTLAHGAYPFWSGELFNRGRSNRDERVDIDISHQALAGGVLCGDGQWRQIVTIEDALAGGCTLFNLDQLKQENSADDFRNLFMCEFVDDKASVFPFEELQRCMVDAMEEWEDFEPFADRPFNWRPVWIGYDPSHTGDSAGCAVLAPPLVAGGKFRILERHQWKGMDFAAQAEAIRALTEKYTVDYIGIDATGIGQGVYQLVGSFFPAARAIRYTPEMKTAMVLKAKDTIRRGCLEYDAGATDITQSFMAIRKTMTSSGRSATYEASRSEEASHADIAWATMHALLNEPLSAGSGMQSSSILDIN
;
A
#
# COMPACT_ATOMS: atom_id res chain seq x y z
N ARG A 1 27.66 44.00 -32.24
CA ARG A 1 26.94 43.65 -30.97
C ARG A 1 26.78 42.15 -30.97
N ASN A 2 27.68 41.44 -30.26
CA ASN A 2 27.62 40.01 -30.02
C ASN A 2 26.38 39.71 -29.15
N LYS A 3 25.39 39.03 -29.73
CA LYS A 3 24.36 38.33 -28.97
C LYS A 3 25.06 37.11 -28.36
N GLY A 4 25.45 37.23 -27.09
CA GLY A 4 25.96 36.09 -26.35
C GLY A 4 24.91 34.98 -26.37
N ASP A 5 25.30 33.81 -26.86
CA ASP A 5 24.58 32.56 -26.77
C ASP A 5 24.33 32.25 -25.27
N ARG A 6 23.18 32.68 -24.75
CA ARG A 6 22.69 32.18 -23.48
C ARG A 6 22.32 30.73 -23.73
N LYS A 7 23.26 29.81 -23.46
CA LYS A 7 22.98 28.38 -23.40
C LYS A 7 21.76 28.19 -22.47
N LYS A 8 20.69 27.65 -23.02
CA LYS A 8 19.53 27.26 -22.18
C LYS A 8 20.04 26.42 -21.04
N PRO A 9 19.59 26.66 -19.79
CA PRO A 9 19.99 25.85 -18.65
C PRO A 9 19.71 24.37 -18.97
N LYS A 10 20.69 23.50 -18.73
CA LYS A 10 20.51 22.06 -18.93
C LYS A 10 19.38 21.58 -18.01
N ARG A 11 18.42 20.87 -18.57
CA ARG A 11 17.31 20.29 -17.82
C ARG A 11 17.83 19.25 -16.83
N ASN A 12 17.26 19.18 -15.63
CA ASN A 12 17.62 18.21 -14.58
C ASN A 12 19.13 18.22 -14.24
N PHE A 13 19.76 19.38 -14.21
CA PHE A 13 21.19 19.54 -13.95
C PHE A 13 21.43 20.08 -12.54
N PHE A 14 22.42 19.52 -11.85
CA PHE A 14 22.87 19.93 -10.52
C PHE A 14 24.29 20.50 -10.61
N SER A 15 24.56 21.63 -9.95
CA SER A 15 25.93 22.07 -9.73
C SER A 15 26.62 21.23 -8.65
N ASP A 16 27.94 21.28 -8.59
CA ASP A 16 28.69 20.54 -7.55
C ASP A 16 28.29 21.02 -6.14
N GLU A 17 28.09 22.32 -5.95
CA GLU A 17 27.61 22.89 -4.68
C GLU A 17 26.21 22.41 -4.32
N ALA A 18 25.33 22.22 -5.31
CA ALA A 18 24.00 21.69 -5.08
C ALA A 18 24.07 20.21 -4.64
N ILE A 19 24.96 19.42 -5.22
CA ILE A 19 25.16 18.01 -4.86
C ILE A 19 25.72 17.91 -3.42
N GLU A 20 26.73 18.71 -3.08
CA GLU A 20 27.31 18.76 -1.72
C GLU A 20 26.24 19.14 -0.69
N LYS A 21 25.43 20.17 -0.99
CA LYS A 21 24.34 20.59 -0.10
C LYS A 21 23.27 19.51 0.09
N LEU A 22 22.88 18.78 -0.98
CA LEU A 22 21.96 17.67 -0.87
C LEU A 22 22.53 16.54 0.00
N GLU A 23 23.83 16.27 -0.12
CA GLU A 23 24.49 15.24 0.69
C GLU A 23 24.53 15.66 2.18
N GLU A 24 24.85 16.91 2.48
CA GLU A 24 24.80 17.44 3.84
C GLU A 24 23.41 17.30 4.46
N ILE A 25 22.35 17.72 3.73
CA ILE A 25 20.96 17.59 4.16
C ILE A 25 20.57 16.13 4.37
N PHE A 26 21.01 15.24 3.48
CA PHE A 26 20.72 13.81 3.60
C PHE A 26 21.26 13.21 4.89
N PHE A 27 22.53 13.47 5.21
CA PHE A 27 23.12 12.94 6.45
C PHE A 27 22.57 13.59 7.71
N ASP A 28 22.34 14.90 7.68
CA ASP A 28 21.83 15.65 8.82
C ASP A 28 20.40 15.23 9.21
N GLN A 29 19.59 14.87 8.23
CA GLN A 29 18.19 14.47 8.44
C GLN A 29 17.97 12.95 8.53
N SER A 30 19.03 12.13 8.46
CA SER A 30 18.91 10.67 8.53
C SER A 30 18.95 10.18 9.97
N PHE A 31 18.05 9.27 10.32
CA PHE A 31 18.03 8.56 11.59
C PHE A 31 19.12 7.47 11.66
N ASP A 32 19.50 7.03 12.86
CA ASP A 32 20.57 6.05 13.07
C ASP A 32 20.37 4.74 12.25
N TYR A 33 19.14 4.22 12.19
CA TYR A 33 18.85 3.04 11.40
C TYR A 33 18.97 3.28 9.89
N GLN A 34 18.68 4.49 9.42
CA GLN A 34 18.85 4.89 8.02
C GLN A 34 20.34 5.04 7.67
N LEU A 35 21.16 5.57 8.58
CA LEU A 35 22.61 5.60 8.41
C LEU A 35 23.22 4.18 8.35
N ARG A 36 22.66 3.22 9.10
CA ARG A 36 23.02 1.78 8.95
C ARG A 36 22.62 1.24 7.58
N TRP A 37 21.47 1.60 7.04
CA TRP A 37 21.09 1.24 5.66
C TRP A 37 22.06 1.82 4.64
N HIS A 38 22.47 3.08 4.83
CA HIS A 38 23.48 3.71 3.97
C HIS A 38 24.80 2.92 3.97
N LYS A 39 25.34 2.64 5.15
CA LYS A 39 26.57 1.87 5.31
C LYS A 39 26.45 0.49 4.66
N ALA A 40 25.38 -0.24 4.95
CA ALA A 40 25.12 -1.53 4.34
C ALA A 40 25.00 -1.46 2.81
N GLY A 41 24.42 -0.38 2.27
CA GLY A 41 24.37 -0.15 0.82
C GLY A 41 25.72 0.12 0.19
N LEU A 42 26.73 0.59 0.93
CA LEU A 42 28.10 0.73 0.44
C LEU A 42 28.88 -0.59 0.47
N GLU A 43 28.62 -1.43 1.46
CA GLU A 43 29.39 -2.65 1.74
C GLU A 43 28.79 -3.91 1.09
N HIS A 44 27.45 -3.94 0.92
CA HIS A 44 26.75 -5.15 0.49
C HIS A 44 25.91 -4.90 -0.77
N ARG A 45 25.95 -5.88 -1.67
CA ARG A 45 25.20 -5.80 -2.93
C ARG A 45 23.70 -5.95 -2.75
N ILE A 46 23.25 -6.76 -1.79
CA ILE A 46 21.84 -7.05 -1.56
C ILE A 46 21.49 -6.69 -0.11
N ARG A 47 20.54 -5.78 0.05
CA ARG A 47 19.94 -5.44 1.35
C ARG A 47 18.50 -5.92 1.37
N HIS A 48 18.10 -6.56 2.46
CA HIS A 48 16.73 -6.99 2.69
C HIS A 48 16.26 -6.51 4.07
N ILE A 49 15.32 -5.56 4.09
CA ILE A 49 14.93 -4.82 5.28
C ILE A 49 13.46 -5.08 5.58
N LEU A 50 13.21 -5.71 6.71
CA LEU A 50 11.88 -5.84 7.29
C LEU A 50 11.68 -4.65 8.25
N LYS A 51 10.69 -3.83 7.99
CA LYS A 51 10.57 -2.53 8.65
C LYS A 51 9.18 -2.28 9.23
N SER A 52 9.11 -1.49 10.29
CA SER A 52 7.89 -0.88 10.77
C SER A 52 7.25 0.02 9.72
N ARG A 53 5.94 0.19 9.81
CA ARG A 53 5.18 1.11 8.98
C ARG A 53 5.61 2.56 9.25
N GLN A 54 5.65 3.38 8.20
CA GLN A 54 5.85 4.85 8.22
C GLN A 54 7.17 5.36 8.84
N ILE A 55 8.19 4.54 9.03
CA ILE A 55 9.50 4.99 9.55
C ILE A 55 10.38 5.69 8.49
N GLY A 56 9.79 6.20 7.43
CA GLY A 56 10.48 7.02 6.44
C GLY A 56 11.36 6.26 5.44
N ALA A 57 11.14 4.96 5.22
CA ALA A 57 11.96 4.17 4.30
C ALA A 57 11.89 4.67 2.84
N THR A 58 10.69 4.89 2.31
CA THR A 58 10.50 5.41 0.95
C THR A 58 11.12 6.79 0.77
N PHE A 59 10.96 7.67 1.77
CA PHE A 59 11.59 8.99 1.80
C PHE A 59 13.12 8.91 1.79
N TYR A 60 13.68 8.01 2.60
CA TYR A 60 15.12 7.79 2.69
C TYR A 60 15.69 7.24 1.38
N PHE A 61 15.11 6.14 0.85
CA PHE A 61 15.62 5.51 -0.37
C PHE A 61 15.47 6.40 -1.62
N ALA A 62 14.46 7.25 -1.68
CA ALA A 62 14.32 8.25 -2.72
C ALA A 62 15.52 9.23 -2.74
N ARG A 63 15.97 9.67 -1.57
CA ARG A 63 17.13 10.57 -1.43
C ARG A 63 18.45 9.86 -1.69
N GLU A 64 18.65 8.68 -1.10
CA GLU A 64 19.84 7.84 -1.34
C GLU A 64 20.04 7.57 -2.83
N SER A 65 18.98 7.23 -3.54
CA SER A 65 19.02 6.90 -4.96
C SER A 65 19.39 8.10 -5.84
N LEU A 66 18.85 9.29 -5.55
CA LEU A 66 19.22 10.51 -6.29
C LEU A 66 20.71 10.82 -6.11
N LEU A 67 21.22 10.80 -4.87
CA LEU A 67 22.63 11.03 -4.61
C LEU A 67 23.51 9.98 -5.30
N ARG A 68 23.08 8.73 -5.31
CA ARG A 68 23.80 7.67 -5.97
C ARG A 68 23.80 7.84 -7.49
N ALA A 69 22.68 8.20 -8.10
CA ALA A 69 22.62 8.52 -9.54
C ALA A 69 23.57 9.67 -9.90
N LEU A 70 23.57 10.75 -9.10
CA LEU A 70 24.44 11.90 -9.31
C LEU A 70 25.94 11.53 -9.23
N LYS A 71 26.31 10.67 -8.25
CA LYS A 71 27.72 10.30 -8.01
C LYS A 71 28.26 9.23 -8.95
N THR A 72 27.40 8.28 -9.35
CA THR A 72 27.85 7.08 -10.08
C THR A 72 27.47 7.06 -11.55
N GLY A 73 26.46 7.84 -11.94
CA GLY A 73 25.88 7.77 -13.29
C GLY A 73 25.06 6.50 -13.55
N GLN A 74 24.81 5.67 -12.52
CA GLN A 74 24.02 4.45 -12.66
C GLN A 74 22.53 4.75 -12.58
N ASN A 75 21.76 4.07 -13.43
CA ASN A 75 20.30 4.12 -13.38
C ASN A 75 19.80 3.64 -12.04
N GLN A 76 18.70 4.21 -11.59
CA GLN A 76 18.01 3.83 -10.36
C GLN A 76 16.59 3.38 -10.70
N ILE A 77 16.23 2.16 -10.36
CA ILE A 77 14.96 1.56 -10.72
C ILE A 77 14.14 1.35 -9.45
N PHE A 78 12.93 1.89 -9.44
CA PHE A 78 11.98 1.70 -8.35
C PHE A 78 10.88 0.77 -8.83
N LEU A 79 10.81 -0.40 -8.20
CA LEU A 79 9.84 -1.44 -8.51
C LEU A 79 8.91 -1.62 -7.32
N SER A 80 7.65 -1.35 -7.52
CA SER A 80 6.59 -1.46 -6.51
C SER A 80 5.45 -2.33 -7.01
N ALA A 81 4.51 -2.68 -6.14
CA ALA A 81 3.35 -3.47 -6.53
C ALA A 81 2.53 -2.83 -7.67
N SER A 82 2.51 -1.49 -7.72
CA SER A 82 1.92 -0.73 -8.82
C SER A 82 2.79 0.49 -9.18
N LYS A 83 2.58 1.03 -10.38
CA LYS A 83 3.23 2.26 -10.85
C LYS A 83 2.84 3.46 -10.01
N THR A 84 1.60 3.53 -9.55
CA THR A 84 1.12 4.57 -8.63
C THR A 84 1.98 4.61 -7.35
N GLN A 85 2.28 3.45 -6.78
CA GLN A 85 3.14 3.36 -5.60
C GLN A 85 4.59 3.74 -5.91
N ALA A 86 5.14 3.31 -7.05
CA ALA A 86 6.49 3.70 -7.48
C ALA A 86 6.61 5.23 -7.65
N TYR A 87 5.55 5.91 -8.03
CA TYR A 87 5.52 7.38 -8.14
C TYR A 87 5.61 8.12 -6.82
N VAL A 88 5.44 7.46 -5.68
CA VAL A 88 5.73 8.06 -4.36
C VAL A 88 7.22 8.38 -4.25
N PHE A 89 8.10 7.50 -4.73
CA PHE A 89 9.54 7.79 -4.81
C PHE A 89 9.80 9.01 -5.68
N ARG A 90 9.15 9.10 -6.85
CA ARG A 90 9.29 10.24 -7.76
C ARG A 90 8.94 11.55 -7.08
N LYS A 91 7.87 11.60 -6.28
CA LYS A 91 7.47 12.79 -5.52
C LYS A 91 8.56 13.20 -4.52
N TYR A 92 9.11 12.25 -3.75
CA TYR A 92 10.16 12.53 -2.79
C TYR A 92 11.48 12.96 -3.44
N ILE A 93 11.84 12.37 -4.58
CA ILE A 93 13.03 12.76 -5.35
C ILE A 93 12.90 14.20 -5.86
N ILE A 94 11.76 14.56 -6.46
CA ILE A 94 11.49 15.92 -6.94
C ILE A 94 11.51 16.91 -5.77
N ALA A 95 10.88 16.57 -4.64
CA ALA A 95 10.88 17.41 -3.44
C ALA A 95 12.30 17.61 -2.88
N PHE A 96 13.13 16.57 -2.91
CA PHE A 96 14.52 16.66 -2.45
C PHE A 96 15.37 17.56 -3.36
N ALA A 97 15.25 17.42 -4.69
CA ALA A 97 15.94 18.27 -5.65
C ALA A 97 15.57 19.77 -5.53
N ARG A 98 14.31 20.05 -5.17
CA ARG A 98 13.84 21.43 -4.94
C ARG A 98 14.49 22.12 -3.75
N LEU A 99 15.07 21.40 -2.80
CA LEU A 99 15.81 21.99 -1.68
C LEU A 99 17.08 22.75 -2.15
N VAL A 100 17.51 22.48 -3.39
CA VAL A 100 18.64 23.16 -4.04
C VAL A 100 18.23 23.84 -5.36
N ASP A 101 16.98 24.25 -5.45
CA ASP A 101 16.38 24.98 -6.58
C ASP A 101 16.49 24.24 -7.94
N VAL A 102 16.49 22.91 -7.93
CA VAL A 102 16.46 22.08 -9.15
C VAL A 102 15.08 21.47 -9.33
N ASP A 103 14.42 21.84 -10.45
CA ASP A 103 13.15 21.23 -10.86
C ASP A 103 13.40 20.02 -11.76
N LEU A 104 13.13 18.83 -11.24
CA LEU A 104 13.20 17.59 -11.99
C LEU A 104 11.91 17.31 -12.76
N SER A 105 12.04 16.82 -13.97
CA SER A 105 10.90 16.49 -14.84
C SER A 105 11.24 15.37 -15.82
N GLY A 106 10.19 14.71 -16.31
CA GLY A 106 10.30 13.55 -17.20
C GLY A 106 9.81 12.26 -16.53
N ASP A 107 9.58 11.24 -17.34
CA ASP A 107 9.32 9.86 -16.95
C ASP A 107 9.83 8.93 -18.05
N PRO A 108 11.01 8.30 -17.86
CA PRO A 108 11.92 8.42 -16.70
C PRO A 108 12.50 9.85 -16.52
N ILE A 109 12.98 10.15 -15.30
CA ILE A 109 13.75 11.37 -15.05
C ILE A 109 15.20 11.11 -15.45
N VAL A 110 15.68 11.86 -16.44
CA VAL A 110 17.07 11.76 -16.91
C VAL A 110 17.91 12.84 -16.26
N ILE A 111 18.95 12.48 -15.53
CA ILE A 111 19.88 13.39 -14.85
C ILE A 111 20.76 14.08 -15.88
N GLY A 112 20.73 15.41 -15.92
CA GLY A 112 21.46 16.21 -16.90
C GLY A 112 22.99 16.18 -16.75
N ASN A 113 23.50 15.77 -15.59
CA ASN A 113 24.94 15.70 -15.32
C ASN A 113 25.62 14.56 -16.06
N ASN A 114 25.02 13.36 -16.07
CA ASN A 114 25.68 12.12 -16.47
C ASN A 114 24.77 11.17 -17.26
N GLY A 115 23.49 11.52 -17.47
CA GLY A 115 22.54 10.71 -18.21
C GLY A 115 21.91 9.56 -17.45
N ALA A 116 22.16 9.43 -16.14
CA ALA A 116 21.51 8.42 -15.31
C ALA A 116 19.99 8.60 -15.33
N GLU A 117 19.27 7.50 -15.39
CA GLU A 117 17.81 7.48 -15.42
C GLU A 117 17.24 7.03 -14.07
N LEU A 118 16.21 7.74 -13.62
CA LEU A 118 15.39 7.35 -12.48
C LEU A 118 14.07 6.81 -13.05
N ILE A 119 13.82 5.51 -12.86
CA ILE A 119 12.81 4.73 -13.56
C ILE A 119 11.80 4.18 -12.55
N PHE A 120 10.50 4.41 -12.78
CA PHE A 120 9.41 4.08 -11.85
C PHE A 120 8.48 3.06 -12.47
N LEU A 121 8.41 1.83 -11.92
CA LEU A 121 7.75 0.69 -12.52
C LEU A 121 6.82 -0.02 -11.53
N GLY A 122 5.70 -0.53 -12.06
CA GLY A 122 4.90 -1.57 -11.42
C GLY A 122 5.40 -2.96 -11.79
N THR A 123 5.05 -3.96 -10.99
CA THR A 123 5.49 -5.37 -11.20
C THR A 123 4.86 -6.03 -12.43
N ASN A 124 3.79 -5.47 -12.96
CA ASN A 124 3.11 -5.96 -14.16
C ASN A 124 3.68 -5.39 -15.46
N SER A 125 4.60 -4.42 -15.37
CA SER A 125 5.18 -3.78 -16.55
C SER A 125 5.93 -4.80 -17.41
N ASN A 126 5.48 -4.97 -18.65
CA ASN A 126 6.17 -5.80 -19.65
C ASN A 126 7.53 -5.22 -20.06
N THR A 127 7.75 -3.93 -19.79
CA THR A 127 8.99 -3.21 -20.10
C THR A 127 10.03 -3.32 -18.99
N ALA A 128 9.66 -3.84 -17.81
CA ALA A 128 10.54 -3.92 -16.65
C ALA A 128 11.86 -4.65 -16.97
N GLN A 129 11.82 -5.73 -17.76
CA GLN A 129 13.01 -6.53 -18.11
C GLN A 129 14.02 -5.82 -19.01
N SER A 130 13.67 -4.69 -19.64
CA SER A 130 14.55 -3.94 -20.56
C SER A 130 15.48 -2.95 -19.84
N HIS A 131 15.28 -2.72 -18.55
CA HIS A 131 16.04 -1.75 -17.77
C HIS A 131 17.15 -2.43 -16.97
N ASN A 132 18.26 -1.72 -16.80
CA ASN A 132 19.42 -2.16 -16.03
C ASN A 132 19.88 -1.02 -15.10
N GLY A 133 20.08 -1.31 -13.82
CA GLY A 133 20.47 -0.31 -12.82
C GLY A 133 20.40 -0.85 -11.39
N ASP A 134 20.68 0.02 -10.43
CA ASP A 134 20.42 -0.27 -9.03
C ASP A 134 18.91 -0.38 -8.79
N LEU A 135 18.47 -1.38 -8.05
CA LEU A 135 17.07 -1.74 -7.90
C LEU A 135 16.60 -1.54 -6.46
N TYR A 136 15.49 -0.84 -6.32
CA TYR A 136 14.74 -0.68 -5.06
C TYR A 136 13.37 -1.35 -5.22
N VAL A 137 13.10 -2.36 -4.40
CA VAL A 137 11.83 -3.10 -4.43
C VAL A 137 11.07 -2.80 -3.14
N ASP A 138 9.99 -2.04 -3.27
CA ASP A 138 9.14 -1.63 -2.16
C ASP A 138 8.01 -2.63 -1.89
N GLU A 139 7.72 -2.84 -0.62
CA GLU A 139 6.63 -3.66 -0.11
C GLU A 139 6.58 -5.08 -0.71
N ILE A 140 7.73 -5.74 -0.77
CA ILE A 140 7.92 -7.07 -1.38
C ILE A 140 6.93 -8.13 -0.85
N PHE A 141 6.55 -8.07 0.44
CA PHE A 141 5.60 -9.01 1.07
C PHE A 141 4.14 -8.72 0.74
N TRP A 142 3.86 -7.67 -0.05
CA TRP A 142 2.52 -7.31 -0.50
C TRP A 142 2.35 -7.49 -2.01
N ILE A 143 3.42 -7.81 -2.74
CA ILE A 143 3.40 -8.00 -4.19
C ILE A 143 2.72 -9.34 -4.54
N PRO A 144 1.63 -9.34 -5.35
CA PRO A 144 0.79 -10.52 -5.54
C PRO A 144 1.50 -11.70 -6.21
N ASN A 145 2.49 -11.48 -7.05
CA ASN A 145 3.23 -12.54 -7.74
C ASN A 145 4.74 -12.44 -7.52
N PHE A 146 5.17 -12.92 -6.38
CA PHE A 146 6.58 -12.88 -5.99
C PHE A 146 7.51 -13.62 -6.98
N GLN A 147 7.09 -14.72 -7.57
CA GLN A 147 7.93 -15.48 -8.50
C GLN A 147 8.18 -14.70 -9.79
N LYS A 148 7.17 -14.00 -10.31
CA LYS A 148 7.31 -13.10 -11.46
C LYS A 148 8.24 -11.94 -11.11
N LEU A 149 8.01 -11.29 -9.95
CA LEU A 149 8.86 -10.21 -9.44
C LEU A 149 10.33 -10.64 -9.38
N ARG A 150 10.60 -11.79 -8.78
CA ARG A 150 11.98 -12.28 -8.59
C ARG A 150 12.70 -12.47 -9.92
N LYS A 151 12.04 -13.01 -10.94
CA LYS A 151 12.62 -13.15 -12.29
C LYS A 151 13.01 -11.80 -12.88
N VAL A 152 12.11 -10.82 -12.78
CA VAL A 152 12.31 -9.46 -13.28
C VAL A 152 13.45 -8.78 -12.51
N ALA A 153 13.44 -8.81 -11.19
CA ALA A 153 14.45 -8.20 -10.33
C ALA A 153 15.86 -8.78 -10.57
N SER A 154 15.96 -10.10 -10.73
CA SER A 154 17.22 -10.77 -11.03
C SER A 154 17.83 -10.34 -12.36
N GLY A 155 17.00 -10.05 -13.36
CA GLY A 155 17.45 -9.55 -14.66
C GLY A 155 17.96 -8.11 -14.60
N MET A 156 17.26 -7.24 -13.86
CA MET A 156 17.57 -5.80 -13.80
C MET A 156 18.88 -5.46 -13.12
N ALA A 157 19.25 -6.18 -12.08
CA ALA A 157 20.46 -5.93 -11.28
C ALA A 157 21.43 -7.12 -11.29
N SER A 158 21.57 -7.80 -12.43
CA SER A 158 22.41 -8.99 -12.57
C SER A 158 23.91 -8.72 -12.53
N GLN A 159 24.33 -7.52 -12.92
CA GLN A 159 25.75 -7.16 -12.94
C GLN A 159 26.30 -6.96 -11.52
N SER A 160 27.54 -7.36 -11.29
CA SER A 160 28.16 -7.41 -9.96
C SER A 160 28.30 -6.06 -9.25
N HIS A 161 28.35 -4.96 -10.01
CA HIS A 161 28.45 -3.61 -9.46
C HIS A 161 27.09 -2.98 -9.15
N LEU A 162 25.98 -3.60 -9.60
CA LEU A 162 24.64 -3.13 -9.33
C LEU A 162 24.12 -3.68 -8.01
N ARG A 163 23.30 -2.91 -7.34
CA ARG A 163 22.76 -3.19 -6.01
C ARG A 163 21.26 -3.45 -6.05
N THR A 164 20.79 -4.26 -5.14
CA THR A 164 19.36 -4.50 -4.94
C THR A 164 19.01 -4.28 -3.48
N THR A 165 17.96 -3.48 -3.25
CA THR A 165 17.40 -3.24 -1.92
C THR A 165 15.95 -3.68 -1.92
N TYR A 166 15.63 -4.68 -1.10
CA TYR A 166 14.26 -5.08 -0.78
C TYR A 166 13.90 -4.49 0.58
N PHE A 167 12.73 -3.87 0.69
CA PHE A 167 12.23 -3.38 1.98
C PHE A 167 10.72 -3.45 2.03
N SER A 168 10.18 -3.81 3.17
CA SER A 168 8.74 -4.05 3.32
C SER A 168 8.31 -4.06 4.77
N THR A 169 7.04 -3.75 5.00
CA THR A 169 6.31 -4.23 6.16
C THR A 169 5.97 -5.71 5.98
N PRO A 170 5.82 -6.52 7.05
CA PRO A 170 5.40 -7.90 6.93
C PRO A 170 3.93 -8.03 6.51
N SER A 171 3.62 -9.07 5.75
CA SER A 171 2.25 -9.50 5.48
C SER A 171 1.95 -10.83 6.17
N THR A 172 1.72 -11.91 5.42
CA THR A 172 1.40 -13.21 5.96
C THR A 172 2.54 -14.22 5.84
N LEU A 173 2.59 -15.20 6.74
CA LEU A 173 3.52 -16.34 6.66
C LEU A 173 3.34 -17.14 5.36
N ALA A 174 2.13 -17.15 4.80
CA ALA A 174 1.82 -17.88 3.56
C ALA A 174 2.28 -17.14 2.30
N HIS A 175 2.74 -15.87 2.39
CA HIS A 175 3.16 -15.09 1.24
C HIS A 175 4.39 -15.70 0.55
N GLY A 176 4.39 -15.73 -0.78
CA GLY A 176 5.46 -16.32 -1.60
C GLY A 176 6.86 -15.74 -1.40
N ALA A 177 6.97 -14.53 -0.83
CA ALA A 177 8.25 -13.90 -0.49
C ALA A 177 8.80 -14.34 0.88
N TYR A 178 7.99 -14.95 1.76
CA TYR A 178 8.46 -15.37 3.07
C TYR A 178 9.63 -16.39 3.00
N PRO A 179 9.60 -17.43 2.15
CA PRO A 179 10.74 -18.33 1.97
C PRO A 179 12.00 -17.64 1.44
N PHE A 180 11.88 -16.51 0.75
CA PHE A 180 13.01 -15.70 0.31
C PHE A 180 13.64 -14.92 1.48
N TRP A 181 12.80 -14.38 2.37
CA TRP A 181 13.24 -13.74 3.60
C TRP A 181 13.90 -14.70 4.57
N SER A 182 13.31 -15.87 4.80
CA SER A 182 13.80 -16.86 5.76
C SER A 182 15.04 -17.63 5.30
N GLY A 183 15.47 -17.50 4.04
CA GLY A 183 16.55 -18.31 3.46
C GLY A 183 16.10 -19.69 2.99
N GLU A 184 14.87 -20.10 3.24
CA GLU A 184 14.33 -21.39 2.79
C GLU A 184 14.40 -21.53 1.26
N LEU A 185 14.14 -20.45 0.52
CA LEU A 185 14.19 -20.44 -0.92
C LEU A 185 15.63 -20.66 -1.45
N PHE A 186 16.65 -20.17 -0.74
CA PHE A 186 18.04 -20.42 -1.05
C PHE A 186 18.38 -21.92 -0.91
N ASN A 187 17.81 -22.58 0.09
CA ASN A 187 18.04 -23.99 0.36
C ASN A 187 17.29 -24.93 -0.59
N ARG A 188 16.25 -24.44 -1.29
CA ARG A 188 15.51 -25.24 -2.29
C ARG A 188 16.45 -25.61 -3.44
N GLY A 189 16.55 -26.87 -3.75
CA GLY A 189 17.44 -27.39 -4.81
C GLY A 189 18.88 -27.66 -4.36
N ARG A 190 19.22 -27.44 -3.09
CA ARG A 190 20.52 -27.85 -2.51
C ARG A 190 20.34 -29.16 -1.74
N SER A 191 20.79 -30.26 -2.33
CA SER A 191 20.72 -31.60 -1.71
C SER A 191 21.78 -31.78 -0.63
N ASN A 192 22.97 -31.18 -0.81
CA ASN A 192 24.04 -31.22 0.18
C ASN A 192 23.71 -30.30 1.36
N ARG A 193 23.73 -30.85 2.58
CA ARG A 193 23.48 -30.09 3.83
C ARG A 193 24.51 -29.01 4.08
N ASP A 194 25.76 -29.22 3.71
CA ASP A 194 26.88 -28.29 3.93
C ASP A 194 26.74 -27.01 3.05
N GLU A 195 25.90 -27.05 2.01
CA GLU A 195 25.61 -25.91 1.15
C GLU A 195 24.36 -25.12 1.61
N ARG A 196 23.66 -25.63 2.60
CA ARG A 196 22.47 -24.98 3.14
C ARG A 196 22.83 -23.94 4.19
N VAL A 197 22.01 -22.92 4.26
CA VAL A 197 22.14 -21.88 5.28
C VAL A 197 21.02 -22.03 6.31
N ASP A 198 21.34 -21.76 7.55
CA ASP A 198 20.38 -21.55 8.63
C ASP A 198 20.44 -20.06 9.02
N ILE A 199 19.33 -19.35 8.82
CA ILE A 199 19.26 -17.92 9.06
C ILE A 199 18.31 -17.69 10.24
N ASP A 200 18.86 -17.18 11.33
CA ASP A 200 18.04 -16.71 12.44
C ASP A 200 17.38 -15.37 12.03
N ILE A 201 16.09 -15.45 11.72
CA ILE A 201 15.26 -14.29 11.32
C ILE A 201 14.56 -13.61 12.51
N SER A 202 14.95 -13.91 13.74
CA SER A 202 14.43 -13.22 14.92
C SER A 202 14.85 -11.75 14.93
N HIS A 203 14.04 -10.92 15.56
CA HIS A 203 14.39 -9.51 15.77
C HIS A 203 15.72 -9.37 16.51
N GLN A 204 15.95 -10.20 17.54
CA GLN A 204 17.19 -10.17 18.32
C GLN A 204 18.43 -10.40 17.45
N ALA A 205 18.37 -11.31 16.48
CA ALA A 205 19.48 -11.59 15.57
C ALA A 205 19.68 -10.48 14.52
N LEU A 206 18.59 -9.86 14.03
CA LEU A 206 18.64 -8.99 12.86
C LEU A 206 18.51 -7.49 13.16
N ALA A 207 18.24 -7.06 14.40
CA ALA A 207 18.07 -5.65 14.75
C ALA A 207 19.29 -4.78 14.40
N GLY A 208 20.50 -5.32 14.56
CA GLY A 208 21.77 -4.63 14.23
C GLY A 208 22.12 -4.61 12.74
N GLY A 209 21.47 -5.45 11.94
CA GLY A 209 21.83 -5.70 10.55
C GLY A 209 22.98 -6.70 10.41
N VAL A 210 22.76 -7.79 9.66
CA VAL A 210 23.69 -8.92 9.54
C VAL A 210 23.78 -9.39 8.10
N LEU A 211 25.00 -9.63 7.62
CA LEU A 211 25.23 -10.36 6.36
C LEU A 211 25.00 -11.85 6.61
N CYS A 212 23.96 -12.40 5.99
CA CYS A 212 23.57 -13.80 6.15
C CYS A 212 24.29 -14.72 5.18
N GLY A 213 24.27 -16.03 5.47
CA GLY A 213 24.98 -17.05 4.69
C GLY A 213 24.54 -17.18 3.23
N ASP A 214 23.37 -16.67 2.86
CA ASP A 214 22.89 -16.59 1.47
C ASP A 214 23.37 -15.34 0.70
N GLY A 215 24.26 -14.55 1.30
CA GLY A 215 24.83 -13.34 0.69
C GLY A 215 23.94 -12.09 0.75
N GLN A 216 22.82 -12.15 1.47
CA GLN A 216 21.96 -10.99 1.70
C GLN A 216 22.21 -10.39 3.08
N TRP A 217 22.38 -9.06 3.11
CA TRP A 217 22.37 -8.33 4.37
C TRP A 217 20.91 -8.10 4.81
N ARG A 218 20.57 -8.54 6.01
CA ARG A 218 19.21 -8.40 6.56
C ARG A 218 19.19 -7.52 7.78
N GLN A 219 18.11 -6.75 7.92
CA GLN A 219 17.80 -6.01 9.15
C GLN A 219 16.30 -6.03 9.42
N ILE A 220 15.92 -6.09 10.70
CA ILE A 220 14.58 -5.79 11.19
C ILE A 220 14.64 -4.46 11.92
N VAL A 221 13.72 -3.53 11.60
CA VAL A 221 13.59 -2.24 12.26
C VAL A 221 12.15 -2.07 12.73
N THR A 222 11.90 -2.35 13.99
CA THR A 222 10.60 -2.14 14.65
C THR A 222 10.38 -0.65 14.93
N ILE A 223 9.17 -0.29 15.36
CA ILE A 223 8.91 1.09 15.80
C ILE A 223 9.78 1.47 17.02
N GLU A 224 10.04 0.52 17.91
CA GLU A 224 10.88 0.73 19.08
C GLU A 224 12.34 0.99 18.69
N ASP A 225 12.87 0.24 17.71
CA ASP A 225 14.20 0.49 17.14
C ASP A 225 14.27 1.86 16.44
N ALA A 226 13.21 2.25 15.74
CA ALA A 226 13.15 3.54 15.07
C ALA A 226 13.18 4.69 16.07
N LEU A 227 12.39 4.61 17.15
CA LEU A 227 12.38 5.59 18.22
C LEU A 227 13.75 5.66 18.95
N ALA A 228 14.33 4.50 19.26
CA ALA A 228 15.69 4.44 19.86
C ALA A 228 16.76 5.00 18.91
N GLY A 229 16.57 4.90 17.61
CA GLY A 229 17.43 5.47 16.58
C GLY A 229 17.14 6.92 16.22
N GLY A 230 16.39 7.65 17.07
CA GLY A 230 16.15 9.09 16.95
C GLY A 230 14.94 9.50 16.14
N CYS A 231 14.10 8.57 15.69
CA CYS A 231 12.84 8.90 15.00
C CYS A 231 11.85 9.55 15.98
N THR A 232 11.48 10.79 15.73
CA THR A 232 10.56 11.58 16.59
C THR A 232 9.16 11.71 16.00
N LEU A 233 8.85 10.93 14.96
CA LEU A 233 7.60 11.07 14.22
C LEU A 233 6.38 10.45 14.95
N PHE A 234 6.61 9.66 16.00
CA PHE A 234 5.57 8.86 16.65
C PHE A 234 5.56 9.01 18.17
N ASN A 235 4.36 8.88 18.72
CA ASN A 235 4.14 8.60 20.13
C ASN A 235 3.75 7.12 20.27
N LEU A 236 4.58 6.33 20.96
CA LEU A 236 4.39 4.88 21.08
C LEU A 236 3.10 4.51 21.83
N ASP A 237 2.77 5.24 22.89
CA ASP A 237 1.57 4.96 23.68
C ASP A 237 0.31 5.26 22.88
N GLN A 238 0.33 6.35 22.11
CA GLN A 238 -0.76 6.67 21.19
C GLN A 238 -0.93 5.60 20.12
N LEU A 239 0.17 5.12 19.50
CA LEU A 239 0.11 4.04 18.52
C LEU A 239 -0.47 2.75 19.10
N LYS A 240 -0.12 2.41 20.35
CA LYS A 240 -0.67 1.25 21.04
C LYS A 240 -2.16 1.39 21.36
N GLN A 241 -2.63 2.61 21.63
CA GLN A 241 -4.05 2.89 21.84
C GLN A 241 -4.86 2.88 20.55
N GLU A 242 -4.26 3.36 19.45
CA GLU A 242 -4.92 3.49 18.15
C GLU A 242 -4.96 2.19 17.33
N ASN A 243 -4.26 1.15 17.74
CA ASN A 243 -4.13 -0.09 16.97
C ASN A 243 -4.43 -1.31 17.83
N SER A 244 -5.04 -2.32 17.22
CA SER A 244 -5.19 -3.62 17.87
C SER A 244 -3.84 -4.24 18.24
N ALA A 245 -3.81 -5.09 19.24
CA ALA A 245 -2.57 -5.78 19.61
C ALA A 245 -1.96 -6.57 18.43
N ASP A 246 -2.82 -7.20 17.60
CA ASP A 246 -2.39 -7.96 16.43
C ASP A 246 -1.88 -7.04 15.32
N ASP A 247 -2.59 -5.94 15.06
CA ASP A 247 -2.17 -4.95 14.05
C ASP A 247 -0.91 -4.22 14.50
N PHE A 248 -0.80 -3.87 15.78
CA PHE A 248 0.40 -3.26 16.33
C PHE A 248 1.61 -4.18 16.16
N ARG A 249 1.47 -5.49 16.45
CA ARG A 249 2.54 -6.46 16.23
C ARG A 249 2.92 -6.60 14.77
N ASN A 250 1.94 -6.68 13.89
CA ASN A 250 2.20 -6.77 12.45
C ASN A 250 2.82 -5.49 11.89
N LEU A 251 2.14 -4.35 12.03
CA LEU A 251 2.49 -3.12 11.33
C LEU A 251 3.70 -2.40 11.93
N PHE A 252 3.89 -2.51 13.26
CA PHE A 252 4.90 -1.73 13.98
C PHE A 252 6.01 -2.58 14.60
N MET A 253 5.71 -3.82 15.00
CA MET A 253 6.70 -4.73 15.57
C MET A 253 7.26 -5.75 14.56
N CYS A 254 6.88 -5.64 13.29
CA CYS A 254 7.40 -6.44 12.19
C CYS A 254 7.12 -7.95 12.28
N GLU A 255 5.98 -8.34 12.88
CA GLU A 255 5.58 -9.73 12.96
C GLU A 255 4.70 -10.13 11.76
N PHE A 256 4.98 -11.27 11.13
CA PHE A 256 4.14 -11.85 10.08
C PHE A 256 2.86 -12.42 10.68
N VAL A 257 1.75 -12.26 9.96
CA VAL A 257 0.42 -12.72 10.41
C VAL A 257 0.14 -14.13 9.89
N ASP A 258 -0.51 -14.96 10.71
CA ASP A 258 -1.19 -16.16 10.23
C ASP A 258 -2.63 -15.79 9.82
N ASP A 259 -2.90 -15.74 8.52
CA ASP A 259 -4.19 -15.33 7.97
C ASP A 259 -5.21 -16.46 7.80
N LYS A 260 -4.93 -17.68 8.33
CA LYS A 260 -5.85 -18.84 8.25
C LYS A 260 -7.22 -18.58 8.89
N ALA A 261 -7.29 -17.72 9.90
CA ALA A 261 -8.53 -17.33 10.54
C ALA A 261 -9.29 -16.21 9.82
N SER A 262 -8.68 -15.56 8.80
CA SER A 262 -9.33 -14.53 8.02
C SER A 262 -10.45 -15.10 7.16
N VAL A 263 -11.53 -14.33 7.02
CA VAL A 263 -12.59 -14.63 6.06
C VAL A 263 -12.10 -14.40 4.63
N PHE A 264 -11.15 -13.47 4.46
CA PHE A 264 -10.53 -13.09 3.20
C PHE A 264 -9.01 -13.32 3.27
N PRO A 265 -8.54 -14.55 3.02
CA PRO A 265 -7.11 -14.84 3.06
C PRO A 265 -6.36 -14.11 1.92
N PHE A 266 -5.08 -13.81 2.16
CA PHE A 266 -4.26 -13.08 1.19
C PHE A 266 -4.25 -13.74 -0.20
N GLU A 267 -4.23 -15.08 -0.27
CA GLU A 267 -4.25 -15.82 -1.53
C GLU A 267 -5.49 -15.51 -2.40
N GLU A 268 -6.65 -15.30 -1.80
CA GLU A 268 -7.86 -14.89 -2.54
C GLU A 268 -7.76 -13.41 -2.97
N LEU A 269 -7.27 -12.53 -2.08
CA LEU A 269 -7.18 -11.08 -2.33
C LEU A 269 -6.14 -10.72 -3.40
N GLN A 270 -5.05 -11.45 -3.50
CA GLN A 270 -4.01 -11.15 -4.50
C GLN A 270 -4.52 -11.23 -5.96
N ARG A 271 -5.62 -11.95 -6.20
CA ARG A 271 -6.28 -12.03 -7.53
C ARG A 271 -7.02 -10.74 -7.88
N CYS A 272 -7.30 -9.90 -6.90
CA CYS A 272 -7.98 -8.62 -7.05
C CYS A 272 -7.00 -7.46 -7.28
N MET A 273 -5.71 -7.69 -7.10
CA MET A 273 -4.66 -6.68 -7.18
C MET A 273 -4.21 -6.48 -8.62
N VAL A 274 -4.30 -5.25 -9.09
CA VAL A 274 -3.87 -4.85 -10.44
C VAL A 274 -2.97 -3.63 -10.36
N ASP A 275 -2.25 -3.32 -11.42
CA ASP A 275 -1.65 -2.01 -11.59
C ASP A 275 -2.69 -1.07 -12.22
N ALA A 276 -3.40 -0.32 -11.38
CA ALA A 276 -4.51 0.52 -11.82
C ALA A 276 -4.10 1.55 -12.88
N MET A 277 -2.88 2.07 -12.79
CA MET A 277 -2.37 3.08 -13.72
C MET A 277 -2.00 2.48 -15.08
N GLU A 278 -1.65 1.20 -15.14
CA GLU A 278 -1.28 0.51 -16.37
C GLU A 278 -2.45 -0.27 -17.00
N GLU A 279 -3.39 -0.76 -16.16
CA GLU A 279 -4.47 -1.65 -16.62
C GLU A 279 -5.81 -0.94 -16.83
N TRP A 280 -6.06 0.17 -16.12
CA TRP A 280 -7.31 0.92 -16.24
C TRP A 280 -7.15 2.13 -17.17
N GLU A 281 -7.31 1.93 -18.47
CA GLU A 281 -7.15 2.96 -19.51
C GLU A 281 -8.09 4.17 -19.33
N ASP A 282 -9.21 3.98 -18.61
CA ASP A 282 -10.27 4.96 -18.38
C ASP A 282 -10.19 5.65 -17.02
N PHE A 283 -9.09 5.45 -16.28
CA PHE A 283 -8.88 6.02 -14.96
C PHE A 283 -7.53 6.76 -14.86
N GLU A 284 -7.60 8.03 -14.52
CA GLU A 284 -6.43 8.91 -14.35
C GLU A 284 -6.32 9.39 -12.90
N PRO A 285 -5.62 8.65 -12.01
CA PRO A 285 -5.67 8.88 -10.55
C PRO A 285 -5.22 10.27 -10.09
N PHE A 286 -4.47 10.99 -10.91
CA PHE A 286 -3.96 12.33 -10.60
C PHE A 286 -4.72 13.47 -11.26
N ALA A 287 -5.76 13.18 -12.04
CA ALA A 287 -6.61 14.19 -12.65
C ALA A 287 -7.63 14.75 -11.64
N ASP A 288 -8.10 15.97 -11.88
CA ASP A 288 -9.15 16.60 -11.05
C ASP A 288 -10.46 15.79 -11.08
N ARG A 289 -10.75 15.15 -12.22
CA ARG A 289 -11.83 14.17 -12.41
C ARG A 289 -11.28 12.83 -12.86
N PRO A 290 -10.84 11.97 -11.94
CA PRO A 290 -10.07 10.76 -12.27
C PRO A 290 -10.83 9.75 -13.12
N PHE A 291 -12.16 9.76 -13.08
CA PHE A 291 -13.03 8.80 -13.78
C PHE A 291 -14.00 9.47 -14.76
N ASN A 292 -13.69 10.69 -15.19
CA ASN A 292 -14.52 11.51 -16.07
C ASN A 292 -15.97 11.66 -15.52
N TRP A 293 -16.98 11.39 -16.35
CA TRP A 293 -18.40 11.49 -16.00
C TRP A 293 -19.07 10.13 -15.78
N ARG A 294 -18.29 9.08 -15.63
CA ARG A 294 -18.81 7.74 -15.35
C ARG A 294 -19.31 7.65 -13.91
N PRO A 295 -20.42 6.92 -13.70
CA PRO A 295 -21.00 6.78 -12.37
C PRO A 295 -20.09 5.96 -11.45
N VAL A 296 -20.08 6.37 -10.19
CA VAL A 296 -19.43 5.64 -9.10
C VAL A 296 -20.39 5.49 -7.91
N TRP A 297 -20.08 4.52 -7.08
CA TRP A 297 -20.77 4.28 -5.82
C TRP A 297 -19.84 4.55 -4.66
N ILE A 298 -20.36 5.18 -3.61
CA ILE A 298 -19.63 5.42 -2.37
C ILE A 298 -20.18 4.51 -1.28
N GLY A 299 -19.30 3.81 -0.60
CA GLY A 299 -19.60 3.17 0.68
C GLY A 299 -18.90 3.90 1.81
N TYR A 300 -19.56 4.03 2.93
CA TYR A 300 -19.03 4.77 4.05
C TYR A 300 -19.34 4.08 5.38
N ASP A 301 -18.28 3.86 6.16
CA ASP A 301 -18.33 3.31 7.51
C ASP A 301 -17.91 4.41 8.51
N PRO A 302 -18.90 5.10 9.17
CA PRO A 302 -18.61 6.21 10.07
C PRO A 302 -17.95 5.78 11.36
N SER A 303 -17.15 6.66 11.93
CA SER A 303 -16.56 6.46 13.26
C SER A 303 -16.82 7.63 14.20
N HIS A 304 -16.64 7.40 15.49
CA HIS A 304 -16.61 8.45 16.51
C HIS A 304 -15.24 9.15 16.57
N THR A 305 -15.16 10.30 17.23
CA THR A 305 -13.95 11.14 17.39
C THR A 305 -12.75 10.44 18.07
N GLY A 306 -12.54 9.21 17.98
CA GLY A 306 -11.36 8.45 18.46
C GLY A 306 -10.97 7.36 17.50
N ASP A 307 -11.90 6.97 16.64
CA ASP A 307 -11.73 5.86 15.71
C ASP A 307 -11.51 6.38 14.28
N SER A 308 -11.18 5.50 13.36
CA SER A 308 -11.09 5.85 11.95
C SER A 308 -12.39 5.54 11.21
N ALA A 309 -12.84 6.47 10.38
CA ALA A 309 -13.94 6.26 9.45
C ALA A 309 -13.40 5.80 8.10
N GLY A 310 -14.04 4.79 7.51
CA GLY A 310 -13.67 4.26 6.20
C GLY A 310 -14.56 4.80 5.09
N CYS A 311 -13.95 5.15 3.95
CA CYS A 311 -14.67 5.52 2.73
C CYS A 311 -14.07 4.79 1.53
N ALA A 312 -14.92 4.26 0.65
CA ALA A 312 -14.50 3.63 -0.59
C ALA A 312 -15.32 4.17 -1.76
N VAL A 313 -14.63 4.56 -2.84
CA VAL A 313 -15.24 4.94 -4.13
C VAL A 313 -15.11 3.76 -5.09
N LEU A 314 -16.22 3.18 -5.47
CA LEU A 314 -16.31 1.97 -6.27
C LEU A 314 -16.89 2.27 -7.65
N ALA A 315 -16.19 1.92 -8.71
CA ALA A 315 -16.74 1.91 -10.06
C ALA A 315 -17.48 0.60 -10.31
N PRO A 316 -18.79 0.65 -10.66
CA PRO A 316 -19.53 -0.54 -11.06
C PRO A 316 -19.05 -1.05 -12.42
N PRO A 317 -19.25 -2.36 -12.74
CA PRO A 317 -18.93 -2.90 -14.05
C PRO A 317 -19.82 -2.29 -15.13
N LEU A 318 -19.26 -2.07 -16.32
CA LEU A 318 -19.99 -1.54 -17.47
C LEU A 318 -20.96 -2.58 -18.09
N VAL A 319 -20.68 -3.85 -17.87
CA VAL A 319 -21.47 -4.97 -18.40
C VAL A 319 -21.72 -5.98 -17.28
N ALA A 320 -22.82 -6.72 -17.38
CA ALA A 320 -23.15 -7.76 -16.42
C ALA A 320 -22.00 -8.80 -16.34
N GLY A 321 -21.59 -9.16 -15.11
CA GLY A 321 -20.47 -10.06 -14.87
C GLY A 321 -19.08 -9.43 -15.04
N GLY A 322 -19.00 -8.13 -15.32
CA GLY A 322 -17.73 -7.38 -15.33
C GLY A 322 -17.18 -7.14 -13.92
N LYS A 323 -16.12 -6.35 -13.84
CA LYS A 323 -15.38 -6.14 -12.60
C LYS A 323 -15.76 -4.82 -11.92
N PHE A 324 -15.95 -4.86 -10.62
CA PHE A 324 -15.95 -3.70 -9.75
C PHE A 324 -14.53 -3.23 -9.53
N ARG A 325 -14.30 -1.92 -9.46
CA ARG A 325 -12.98 -1.34 -9.23
C ARG A 325 -13.02 -0.35 -8.08
N ILE A 326 -12.19 -0.54 -7.06
CA ILE A 326 -12.02 0.44 -5.98
C ILE A 326 -11.06 1.52 -6.51
N LEU A 327 -11.62 2.65 -6.91
CA LEU A 327 -10.87 3.76 -7.51
C LEU A 327 -10.12 4.58 -6.47
N GLU A 328 -10.77 4.81 -5.31
CA GLU A 328 -10.25 5.65 -4.23
C GLU A 328 -10.73 5.14 -2.89
N ARG A 329 -9.94 5.31 -1.85
CA ARG A 329 -10.28 4.97 -0.47
C ARG A 329 -9.68 5.98 0.49
N HIS A 330 -10.36 6.17 1.60
CA HIS A 330 -9.93 7.06 2.67
C HIS A 330 -10.14 6.40 4.03
N GLN A 331 -9.24 6.71 4.95
CA GLN A 331 -9.42 6.51 6.38
C GLN A 331 -9.26 7.87 7.07
N TRP A 332 -10.33 8.34 7.68
CA TRP A 332 -10.35 9.63 8.36
C TRP A 332 -10.35 9.44 9.86
N LYS A 333 -9.33 9.98 10.53
CA LYS A 333 -9.21 9.95 11.99
C LYS A 333 -9.50 11.30 12.59
N GLY A 334 -10.16 11.31 13.75
CA GLY A 334 -10.38 12.54 14.54
C GLY A 334 -11.31 13.58 13.90
N MET A 335 -12.05 13.23 12.85
CA MET A 335 -13.03 14.10 12.23
C MET A 335 -14.37 14.03 12.96
N ASP A 336 -14.98 15.17 13.21
CA ASP A 336 -16.37 15.23 13.62
C ASP A 336 -17.32 14.87 12.47
N PHE A 337 -18.58 14.68 12.77
CA PHE A 337 -19.58 14.27 11.77
C PHE A 337 -19.76 15.28 10.63
N ALA A 338 -19.61 16.57 10.91
CA ALA A 338 -19.72 17.61 9.90
C ALA A 338 -18.53 17.56 8.94
N ALA A 339 -17.32 17.39 9.46
CA ALA A 339 -16.11 17.23 8.64
C ALA A 339 -16.17 15.94 7.80
N GLN A 340 -16.67 14.82 8.37
CA GLN A 340 -16.88 13.59 7.63
C GLN A 340 -17.88 13.77 6.48
N ALA A 341 -19.01 14.41 6.72
CA ALA A 341 -20.01 14.70 5.68
C ALA A 341 -19.44 15.62 4.58
N GLU A 342 -18.68 16.63 4.94
CA GLU A 342 -18.05 17.54 3.98
C GLU A 342 -16.97 16.84 3.13
N ALA A 343 -16.21 15.91 3.71
CA ALA A 343 -15.26 15.08 2.96
C ALA A 343 -15.98 14.20 1.92
N ILE A 344 -17.14 13.62 2.27
CA ILE A 344 -17.98 12.87 1.32
C ILE A 344 -18.53 13.83 0.23
N ARG A 345 -18.95 15.04 0.61
CA ARG A 345 -19.41 16.04 -0.34
C ARG A 345 -18.36 16.39 -1.38
N ALA A 346 -17.10 16.59 -0.95
CA ALA A 346 -15.98 16.84 -1.86
C ALA A 346 -15.80 15.70 -2.88
N LEU A 347 -16.06 14.44 -2.49
CA LEU A 347 -16.04 13.31 -3.42
C LEU A 347 -17.19 13.40 -4.45
N THR A 348 -18.36 13.93 -4.09
CA THR A 348 -19.48 14.12 -5.06
C THR A 348 -19.18 15.23 -6.09
N GLU A 349 -18.26 16.13 -5.79
CA GLU A 349 -17.76 17.13 -6.74
C GLU A 349 -16.68 16.55 -7.68
N LYS A 350 -15.86 15.64 -7.15
CA LYS A 350 -14.79 14.97 -7.87
C LYS A 350 -15.29 13.87 -8.80
N TYR A 351 -16.33 13.15 -8.40
CA TYR A 351 -16.91 12.01 -9.13
C TYR A 351 -18.40 12.24 -9.44
N THR A 352 -18.88 11.51 -10.43
CA THR A 352 -20.33 11.39 -10.70
C THR A 352 -20.89 10.29 -9.83
N VAL A 353 -21.46 10.64 -8.68
CA VAL A 353 -21.91 9.68 -7.67
C VAL A 353 -23.39 9.35 -7.86
N ASP A 354 -23.71 8.07 -8.09
CA ASP A 354 -25.07 7.57 -8.25
C ASP A 354 -25.63 6.93 -6.97
N TYR A 355 -24.75 6.51 -6.07
CA TYR A 355 -25.12 5.79 -4.86
C TYR A 355 -24.18 6.12 -3.72
N ILE A 356 -24.74 6.32 -2.53
CA ILE A 356 -24.00 6.40 -1.27
C ILE A 356 -24.66 5.47 -0.25
N GLY A 357 -23.96 4.44 0.19
CA GLY A 357 -24.38 3.55 1.29
C GLY A 357 -23.63 3.87 2.56
N ILE A 358 -24.32 4.14 3.65
CA ILE A 358 -23.75 4.59 4.93
C ILE A 358 -24.25 3.67 6.03
N ASP A 359 -23.33 3.16 6.88
CA ASP A 359 -23.74 2.56 8.14
C ASP A 359 -24.42 3.63 9.01
N ALA A 360 -25.71 3.47 9.23
CA ALA A 360 -26.53 4.32 10.08
C ALA A 360 -26.79 3.69 11.46
N THR A 361 -26.02 2.68 11.86
CA THR A 361 -26.13 2.04 13.17
C THR A 361 -25.57 2.99 14.24
N GLY A 362 -26.35 3.25 15.29
CA GLY A 362 -25.91 4.08 16.40
C GLY A 362 -25.48 5.49 15.97
N ILE A 363 -24.18 5.77 16.12
CA ILE A 363 -23.57 7.08 15.81
C ILE A 363 -23.62 7.46 14.34
N GLY A 364 -23.63 6.49 13.44
CA GLY A 364 -23.63 6.70 12.00
C GLY A 364 -24.90 7.42 11.51
N GLN A 365 -25.97 7.40 12.28
CA GLN A 365 -27.20 8.14 11.99
C GLN A 365 -26.97 9.66 11.83
N GLY A 366 -26.02 10.22 12.58
CA GLY A 366 -25.67 11.65 12.49
C GLY A 366 -25.04 12.01 11.15
N VAL A 367 -24.07 11.24 10.70
CA VAL A 367 -23.42 11.46 9.39
C VAL A 367 -24.43 11.20 8.26
N TYR A 368 -25.24 10.15 8.36
CA TYR A 368 -26.26 9.85 7.37
C TYR A 368 -27.24 11.03 7.17
N GLN A 369 -27.69 11.67 8.25
CA GLN A 369 -28.57 12.84 8.16
C GLN A 369 -27.89 14.04 7.48
N LEU A 370 -26.62 14.29 7.79
CA LEU A 370 -25.84 15.37 7.17
C LEU A 370 -25.62 15.11 5.67
N VAL A 371 -25.26 13.89 5.29
CA VAL A 371 -25.10 13.50 3.88
C VAL A 371 -26.45 13.59 3.14
N GLY A 372 -27.54 13.19 3.77
CA GLY A 372 -28.90 13.30 3.20
C GLY A 372 -29.30 14.73 2.83
N SER A 373 -28.71 15.76 3.44
CA SER A 373 -28.96 17.15 3.10
C SER A 373 -28.49 17.55 1.70
N PHE A 374 -27.44 16.96 1.19
CA PHE A 374 -26.90 17.23 -0.15
C PHE A 374 -27.02 16.04 -1.11
N PHE A 375 -27.21 14.82 -0.59
CA PHE A 375 -27.46 13.62 -1.37
C PHE A 375 -28.68 12.87 -0.79
N PRO A 376 -29.91 13.29 -1.10
CA PRO A 376 -31.14 12.73 -0.51
C PRO A 376 -31.35 11.23 -0.80
N ALA A 377 -30.74 10.71 -1.86
CA ALA A 377 -30.81 9.29 -2.24
C ALA A 377 -29.83 8.39 -1.47
N ALA A 378 -29.13 8.93 -0.46
CA ALA A 378 -28.24 8.13 0.38
C ALA A 378 -29.00 6.99 1.08
N ARG A 379 -28.43 5.80 1.08
CA ARG A 379 -29.02 4.61 1.71
C ARG A 379 -28.47 4.39 3.10
N ALA A 380 -29.35 4.35 4.09
CA ALA A 380 -29.01 3.91 5.43
C ALA A 380 -28.86 2.39 5.47
N ILE A 381 -27.73 1.91 5.94
CA ILE A 381 -27.46 0.50 6.21
C ILE A 381 -27.48 0.32 7.73
N ARG A 382 -28.23 -0.65 8.23
CA ARG A 382 -28.26 -0.97 9.65
C ARG A 382 -27.66 -2.34 9.88
N TYR A 383 -26.67 -2.41 10.73
CA TYR A 383 -25.98 -3.64 11.05
C TYR A 383 -26.87 -4.57 11.89
N THR A 384 -27.23 -5.67 11.29
CA THR A 384 -27.72 -6.88 11.98
C THR A 384 -26.76 -8.03 11.64
N PRO A 385 -26.76 -9.14 12.38
CA PRO A 385 -25.95 -10.32 12.02
C PRO A 385 -26.25 -10.81 10.60
N GLU A 386 -27.51 -10.74 10.17
CA GLU A 386 -27.96 -11.14 8.84
C GLU A 386 -27.41 -10.19 7.77
N MET A 387 -27.46 -8.86 8.01
CA MET A 387 -26.93 -7.87 7.08
C MET A 387 -25.42 -8.01 6.95
N LYS A 388 -24.70 -8.12 8.05
CA LYS A 388 -23.24 -8.37 8.01
C LYS A 388 -22.91 -9.65 7.26
N THR A 389 -23.66 -10.72 7.48
CA THR A 389 -23.48 -11.99 6.78
C THR A 389 -23.71 -11.83 5.27
N ALA A 390 -24.80 -11.16 4.87
CA ALA A 390 -25.10 -10.92 3.46
C ALA A 390 -24.01 -10.10 2.75
N MET A 391 -23.50 -9.04 3.39
CA MET A 391 -22.40 -8.22 2.87
C MET A 391 -21.12 -9.03 2.70
N VAL A 392 -20.73 -9.77 3.72
CA VAL A 392 -19.51 -10.59 3.69
C VAL A 392 -19.59 -11.68 2.65
N LEU A 393 -20.72 -12.38 2.53
CA LEU A 393 -20.90 -13.43 1.54
C LEU A 393 -20.87 -12.86 0.12
N LYS A 394 -21.47 -11.69 -0.11
CA LYS A 394 -21.40 -11.00 -1.39
C LYS A 394 -19.98 -10.59 -1.77
N ALA A 395 -19.26 -9.96 -0.86
CA ALA A 395 -17.86 -9.61 -1.08
C ALA A 395 -17.00 -10.84 -1.36
N LYS A 396 -17.22 -11.92 -0.61
CA LYS A 396 -16.50 -13.19 -0.78
C LYS A 396 -16.76 -13.83 -2.16
N ASP A 397 -18.00 -13.82 -2.62
CA ASP A 397 -18.35 -14.30 -3.97
C ASP A 397 -17.69 -13.43 -5.05
N THR A 398 -17.79 -12.11 -4.91
CA THR A 398 -17.20 -11.15 -5.85
C THR A 398 -15.66 -11.31 -5.95
N ILE A 399 -14.98 -11.47 -4.82
CA ILE A 399 -13.52 -11.68 -4.74
C ILE A 399 -13.13 -13.03 -5.37
N ARG A 400 -13.83 -14.12 -5.01
CA ARG A 400 -13.52 -15.46 -5.51
C ARG A 400 -13.72 -15.59 -7.02
N ARG A 401 -14.69 -14.90 -7.57
CA ARG A 401 -14.93 -14.85 -9.01
C ARG A 401 -13.96 -13.92 -9.75
N GLY A 402 -13.07 -13.23 -9.04
CA GLY A 402 -12.17 -12.25 -9.64
C GLY A 402 -12.89 -11.02 -10.21
N CYS A 403 -14.08 -10.69 -9.65
CA CYS A 403 -14.91 -9.56 -10.08
C CYS A 403 -14.70 -8.30 -9.24
N LEU A 404 -13.71 -8.25 -8.36
CA LEU A 404 -13.26 -7.04 -7.66
C LEU A 404 -11.82 -6.76 -8.06
N GLU A 405 -11.51 -5.50 -8.35
CA GLU A 405 -10.15 -5.03 -8.59
C GLU A 405 -9.83 -3.82 -7.75
N TYR A 406 -8.58 -3.72 -7.32
CA TYR A 406 -8.02 -2.54 -6.70
C TYR A 406 -6.51 -2.44 -6.96
N ASP A 407 -5.96 -1.23 -6.83
CA ASP A 407 -4.53 -1.01 -7.04
C ASP A 407 -3.68 -1.84 -6.09
N ALA A 408 -2.73 -2.60 -6.61
CA ALA A 408 -1.87 -3.49 -5.83
C ALA A 408 -0.99 -2.75 -4.80
N GLY A 409 -0.75 -1.46 -5.01
CA GLY A 409 -0.10 -0.58 -4.04
C GLY A 409 -0.98 -0.17 -2.87
N ALA A 410 -2.28 -0.43 -2.93
CA ALA A 410 -3.24 -0.13 -1.88
C ALA A 410 -3.27 -1.24 -0.80
N THR A 411 -2.16 -1.45 -0.11
CA THR A 411 -2.00 -2.50 0.90
C THR A 411 -2.97 -2.38 2.07
N ASP A 412 -3.45 -1.17 2.37
CA ASP A 412 -4.48 -0.87 3.36
C ASP A 412 -5.84 -1.52 3.03
N ILE A 413 -6.21 -1.61 1.75
CA ILE A 413 -7.41 -2.37 1.32
C ILE A 413 -7.24 -3.84 1.67
N THR A 414 -6.10 -4.42 1.30
CA THR A 414 -5.80 -5.83 1.59
C THR A 414 -5.81 -6.11 3.09
N GLN A 415 -5.14 -5.28 3.88
CA GLN A 415 -5.13 -5.39 5.34
C GLN A 415 -6.53 -5.31 5.92
N SER A 416 -7.34 -4.37 5.43
CA SER A 416 -8.71 -4.17 5.89
C SER A 416 -9.59 -5.40 5.67
N PHE A 417 -9.52 -6.03 4.50
CA PHE A 417 -10.24 -7.29 4.25
C PHE A 417 -9.70 -8.45 5.10
N MET A 418 -8.38 -8.57 5.21
CA MET A 418 -7.75 -9.63 6.02
C MET A 418 -8.09 -9.54 7.51
N ALA A 419 -8.44 -8.37 8.02
CA ALA A 419 -8.80 -8.17 9.42
C ALA A 419 -10.18 -8.77 9.78
N ILE A 420 -11.03 -9.08 8.81
CA ILE A 420 -12.37 -9.61 9.06
C ILE A 420 -12.33 -11.06 9.49
N ARG A 421 -12.93 -11.35 10.64
CA ARG A 421 -13.04 -12.68 11.27
C ARG A 421 -14.51 -13.09 11.44
N LYS A 422 -14.76 -14.39 11.37
CA LYS A 422 -16.05 -14.95 11.79
C LYS A 422 -16.05 -15.14 13.30
N THR A 423 -17.06 -14.63 13.97
CA THR A 423 -17.21 -14.71 15.43
C THR A 423 -18.64 -15.09 15.78
N MET A 424 -18.91 -15.31 17.05
CA MET A 424 -20.27 -15.55 17.55
C MET A 424 -20.81 -14.27 18.16
N THR A 425 -22.11 -14.02 17.98
CA THR A 425 -22.80 -12.93 18.70
C THR A 425 -22.62 -13.07 20.20
N SER A 426 -22.74 -11.98 20.95
CA SER A 426 -22.64 -11.99 22.42
C SER A 426 -23.61 -12.97 23.09
N SER A 427 -24.74 -13.27 22.44
CA SER A 427 -25.69 -14.28 22.89
C SER A 427 -25.25 -15.72 22.58
N GLY A 428 -24.20 -15.94 21.81
CA GLY A 428 -23.74 -17.25 21.35
C GLY A 428 -24.67 -17.99 20.38
N ARG A 429 -25.75 -17.34 19.91
CA ARG A 429 -26.82 -18.01 19.15
C ARG A 429 -26.62 -17.91 17.63
N SER A 430 -25.86 -16.94 17.16
CA SER A 430 -25.66 -16.70 15.72
C SER A 430 -24.20 -16.39 15.42
N ALA A 431 -23.72 -16.82 14.26
CA ALA A 431 -22.44 -16.36 13.75
C ALA A 431 -22.58 -14.93 13.21
N THR A 432 -21.57 -14.12 13.41
CA THR A 432 -21.43 -12.77 12.86
C THR A 432 -20.02 -12.55 12.34
N TYR A 433 -19.75 -11.38 11.80
CA TYR A 433 -18.44 -11.00 11.29
C TYR A 433 -18.00 -9.70 11.94
N GLU A 434 -16.77 -9.66 12.38
CA GLU A 434 -16.18 -8.49 13.04
C GLU A 434 -14.71 -8.39 12.64
N ALA A 435 -14.10 -7.23 12.82
CA ALA A 435 -12.66 -7.09 12.83
C ALA A 435 -12.09 -7.84 14.06
N SER A 436 -10.84 -8.28 14.00
CA SER A 436 -10.21 -8.99 15.11
C SER A 436 -10.28 -8.12 16.37
N ARG A 437 -10.75 -8.73 17.48
CA ARG A 437 -11.05 -8.04 18.74
C ARG A 437 -9.81 -7.45 19.39
N SER A 438 -9.66 -6.15 19.29
CA SER A 438 -9.20 -5.31 20.38
C SER A 438 -10.11 -4.08 20.41
N GLU A 439 -10.53 -3.69 21.55
CA GLU A 439 -11.75 -2.92 21.78
C GLU A 439 -11.77 -1.47 21.22
N GLU A 440 -10.74 -0.97 20.54
CA GLU A 440 -10.65 0.46 20.20
C GLU A 440 -10.17 0.84 18.80
N ALA A 441 -9.72 -0.06 17.93
CA ALA A 441 -9.36 0.32 16.56
C ALA A 441 -9.53 -0.81 15.56
N SER A 442 -10.54 -0.68 14.71
CA SER A 442 -10.78 -1.61 13.61
C SER A 442 -10.08 -1.11 12.34
N HIS A 443 -9.14 -1.88 11.80
CA HIS A 443 -8.59 -1.62 10.47
C HIS A 443 -9.47 -2.20 9.34
N ALA A 444 -10.67 -2.66 9.64
CA ALA A 444 -11.61 -3.20 8.65
C ALA A 444 -12.51 -2.15 7.99
N ASP A 445 -12.35 -0.86 8.32
CA ASP A 445 -13.27 0.21 7.89
C ASP A 445 -13.36 0.34 6.37
N ILE A 446 -12.24 0.22 5.65
CA ILE A 446 -12.23 0.26 4.16
C ILE A 446 -12.96 -0.95 3.59
N ALA A 447 -12.81 -2.13 4.19
CA ALA A 447 -13.51 -3.34 3.74
C ALA A 447 -15.02 -3.22 3.97
N TRP A 448 -15.47 -2.72 5.14
CA TRP A 448 -16.88 -2.45 5.40
C TRP A 448 -17.43 -1.39 4.46
N ALA A 449 -16.72 -0.28 4.27
CA ALA A 449 -17.09 0.74 3.29
C ALA A 449 -17.21 0.16 1.88
N THR A 450 -16.28 -0.67 1.45
CA THR A 450 -16.36 -1.34 0.14
C THR A 450 -17.60 -2.24 0.04
N MET A 451 -17.91 -2.97 1.11
CA MET A 451 -19.11 -3.82 1.17
C MET A 451 -20.40 -3.00 1.14
N HIS A 452 -20.43 -1.80 1.76
CA HIS A 452 -21.57 -0.88 1.66
C HIS A 452 -21.80 -0.42 0.23
N ALA A 453 -20.75 -0.11 -0.52
CA ALA A 453 -20.87 0.23 -1.94
C ALA A 453 -21.39 -0.94 -2.78
N LEU A 454 -20.87 -2.15 -2.54
CA LEU A 454 -21.30 -3.37 -3.23
C LEU A 454 -22.78 -3.73 -3.01
N LEU A 455 -23.40 -3.26 -1.94
CA LEU A 455 -24.84 -3.49 -1.69
C LEU A 455 -25.76 -2.81 -2.71
N ASN A 456 -25.28 -1.86 -3.51
CA ASN A 456 -26.07 -1.28 -4.57
C ASN A 456 -26.35 -2.27 -5.72
N GLU A 457 -25.50 -3.26 -5.92
CA GLU A 457 -25.79 -4.34 -6.85
C GLU A 457 -26.76 -5.33 -6.21
N PRO A 458 -27.91 -5.67 -6.80
CA PRO A 458 -28.79 -6.71 -6.29
C PRO A 458 -28.03 -8.03 -6.10
N LEU A 459 -28.27 -8.72 -5.01
CA LEU A 459 -27.80 -10.10 -4.84
C LEU A 459 -28.37 -10.91 -6.00
N SER A 460 -27.52 -11.38 -6.90
CA SER A 460 -27.95 -12.28 -7.97
C SER A 460 -28.58 -13.51 -7.32
N ALA A 461 -29.87 -13.70 -7.51
CA ALA A 461 -30.53 -14.96 -7.18
C ALA A 461 -29.82 -16.04 -7.98
N GLY A 462 -29.09 -16.93 -7.29
CA GLY A 462 -28.53 -18.11 -7.90
C GLY A 462 -29.66 -18.81 -8.67
N SER A 463 -29.40 -19.18 -9.91
CA SER A 463 -30.34 -19.91 -10.73
C SER A 463 -30.89 -21.11 -9.93
N GLY A 464 -32.09 -20.97 -9.38
CA GLY A 464 -32.78 -22.10 -8.80
C GLY A 464 -33.47 -21.94 -7.45
N MET A 465 -33.78 -20.70 -6.98
CA MET A 465 -34.79 -20.57 -5.94
C MET A 465 -35.52 -19.23 -6.10
N GLN A 466 -36.77 -19.30 -6.47
CA GLN A 466 -37.75 -18.25 -6.25
C GLN A 466 -37.85 -18.03 -4.74
N SER A 467 -37.20 -17.02 -4.23
CA SER A 467 -37.44 -16.49 -2.91
C SER A 467 -37.99 -15.09 -3.10
N SER A 468 -39.29 -14.99 -2.89
CA SER A 468 -39.99 -13.73 -2.69
C SER A 468 -39.25 -12.81 -1.72
N SER A 469 -38.99 -11.58 -2.17
CA SER A 469 -38.85 -10.33 -1.41
C SER A 469 -38.54 -10.43 0.08
N ILE A 470 -37.27 -10.37 0.44
CA ILE A 470 -36.83 -9.97 1.80
C ILE A 470 -36.49 -8.47 1.88
N LEU A 471 -36.77 -7.69 0.83
CA LEU A 471 -36.44 -6.27 0.76
C LEU A 471 -37.63 -5.31 0.86
N ASP A 472 -38.82 -5.82 1.14
CA ASP A 472 -39.98 -4.99 1.47
C ASP A 472 -40.34 -5.13 2.96
N ILE A 473 -39.57 -4.47 3.82
CA ILE A 473 -40.03 -4.08 5.15
C ILE A 473 -39.67 -2.61 5.37
N ASN A 474 -40.73 -1.81 5.37
CA ASN A 474 -40.82 -0.40 5.75
C ASN A 474 -39.96 0.00 6.97
#